data_7736116580920a8a27dfd1eef01abf69
#
_entry.id   7736116580920a8a27dfd1eef01abf69
#
_cell.length_a   1.000
_cell.length_b   1.000
_cell.length_c   1.000
_cell.angle_alpha   90.00
_cell.angle_beta   90.00
_cell.angle_gamma   90.00
#
_symmetry.space_group_name_H-M   'P 1'
#
loop_
_entity.id
_entity.type
_entity.pdbx_description
1 polymer ?
#
loop_
_entity_poly.entity_id
_entity_poly.type
_entity_poly.pdbx_seq_one_letter_code
_entity_poly.pdbx_strand_id
1 'polypeptide(L)'
;MTIKNSVKDYSDKEIIRLIKQEHNTNLFEVLYKRYSEKVFDKCYSLLKDKTLAQEFVQDIFCKVFERLADFRGESNFSTWLYAITYNNCIEYLRTKKKMNYPDWNSQHELPDVIDELNEKEINSERLMKILEFIHPEEKALLTMHYIDNVPIAYIQTALKISESATKMRLKRARDRVAFLYKEHYNQG
;
A
#
# COMPACT_ATOMS: atom_id res chain seq x y z
N MET A 1 -36.71 -24.53 -1.97
CA MET A 1 -35.39 -24.97 -1.45
C MET A 1 -34.44 -23.77 -1.55
N THR A 2 -34.28 -23.04 -0.49
CA THR A 2 -33.44 -21.83 -0.45
C THR A 2 -32.05 -22.27 -0.09
N ILE A 3 -31.14 -22.26 -1.08
CA ILE A 3 -29.71 -22.46 -0.83
C ILE A 3 -29.28 -21.27 0.05
N LYS A 4 -29.06 -21.51 1.35
CA LYS A 4 -28.32 -20.56 2.20
C LYS A 4 -26.90 -20.46 1.66
N ASN A 5 -26.67 -19.54 0.71
CA ASN A 5 -25.31 -19.16 0.37
C ASN A 5 -24.65 -18.70 1.68
N SER A 6 -23.58 -19.35 2.06
CA SER A 6 -22.81 -18.94 3.21
C SER A 6 -22.40 -17.48 3.00
N VAL A 7 -22.52 -16.64 4.02
CA VAL A 7 -22.09 -15.21 3.96
C VAL A 7 -20.63 -15.08 3.50
N LYS A 8 -19.86 -16.15 3.61
CA LYS A 8 -18.48 -16.24 3.11
C LYS A 8 -18.38 -16.17 1.58
N ASP A 9 -19.45 -16.51 0.85
CA ASP A 9 -19.47 -16.56 -0.62
C ASP A 9 -19.84 -15.20 -1.25
N TYR A 10 -20.29 -14.23 -0.44
CA TYR A 10 -20.63 -12.90 -0.95
C TYR A 10 -19.37 -12.13 -1.35
N SER A 11 -19.47 -11.41 -2.48
CA SER A 11 -18.44 -10.45 -2.89
C SER A 11 -18.37 -9.27 -1.90
N ASP A 12 -17.23 -8.59 -1.85
CA ASP A 12 -17.08 -7.39 -1.01
C ASP A 12 -18.13 -6.33 -1.33
N LYS A 13 -18.48 -6.19 -2.62
CA LYS A 13 -19.50 -5.26 -3.09
C LYS A 13 -20.90 -5.59 -2.52
N GLU A 14 -21.26 -6.85 -2.48
CA GLU A 14 -22.52 -7.34 -1.90
C GLU A 14 -22.54 -7.12 -0.39
N ILE A 15 -21.46 -7.47 0.30
CA ILE A 15 -21.32 -7.26 1.75
C ILE A 15 -21.48 -5.78 2.09
N ILE A 16 -20.76 -4.90 1.40
CA ILE A 16 -20.82 -3.45 1.63
C ILE A 16 -22.22 -2.91 1.35
N ARG A 17 -22.87 -3.38 0.28
CA ARG A 17 -24.26 -3.00 -0.02
C ARG A 17 -25.21 -3.39 1.11
N LEU A 18 -25.11 -4.62 1.61
CA LEU A 18 -25.94 -5.09 2.73
C LEU A 18 -25.69 -4.31 4.02
N ILE A 19 -24.42 -4.01 4.33
CA ILE A 19 -24.10 -3.16 5.50
C ILE A 19 -24.76 -1.79 5.37
N LYS A 20 -24.69 -1.16 4.19
CA LYS A 20 -25.23 0.20 3.97
C LYS A 20 -26.76 0.24 3.95
N GLN A 21 -27.40 -0.74 3.33
CA GLN A 21 -28.86 -0.75 3.12
C GLN A 21 -29.63 -1.35 4.30
N GLU A 22 -29.11 -2.40 4.90
CA GLU A 22 -29.79 -3.18 5.95
C GLU A 22 -29.25 -2.87 7.34
N HIS A 23 -28.27 -1.96 7.46
CA HIS A 23 -27.56 -1.64 8.70
C HIS A 23 -27.01 -2.87 9.43
N ASN A 24 -26.73 -3.94 8.68
CA ASN A 24 -26.20 -5.20 9.22
C ASN A 24 -24.70 -5.11 9.43
N THR A 25 -24.32 -4.46 10.52
CA THR A 25 -22.90 -4.23 10.86
C THR A 25 -22.12 -5.51 11.13
N ASN A 26 -22.80 -6.62 11.47
CA ASN A 26 -22.16 -7.91 11.69
C ASN A 26 -21.43 -8.44 10.44
N LEU A 27 -21.87 -8.03 9.25
CA LEU A 27 -21.22 -8.40 7.98
C LEU A 27 -19.84 -7.77 7.84
N PHE A 28 -19.54 -6.71 8.58
CA PHE A 28 -18.19 -6.10 8.57
C PHE A 28 -17.12 -7.06 9.08
N GLU A 29 -17.46 -7.97 9.97
CA GLU A 29 -16.55 -9.02 10.44
C GLU A 29 -16.02 -9.90 9.28
N VAL A 30 -16.80 -10.09 8.23
CA VAL A 30 -16.37 -10.84 7.05
C VAL A 30 -15.27 -10.09 6.30
N LEU A 31 -15.41 -8.77 6.12
CA LEU A 31 -14.38 -7.93 5.52
C LEU A 31 -13.12 -7.91 6.39
N TYR A 32 -13.28 -7.79 7.70
CA TYR A 32 -12.17 -7.86 8.65
C TYR A 32 -11.39 -9.18 8.49
N LYS A 33 -12.06 -10.32 8.52
CA LYS A 33 -11.43 -11.64 8.36
C LYS A 33 -10.73 -11.84 7.02
N ARG A 34 -11.25 -11.23 5.93
CA ARG A 34 -10.64 -11.33 4.60
C ARG A 34 -9.36 -10.52 4.45
N TYR A 35 -9.28 -9.41 5.16
CA TYR A 35 -8.26 -8.39 4.89
C TYR A 35 -7.32 -8.09 6.05
N SER A 36 -7.61 -8.50 7.29
CA SER A 36 -6.80 -8.14 8.47
C SER A 36 -5.35 -8.60 8.35
N GLU A 37 -5.10 -9.81 7.87
CA GLU A 37 -3.74 -10.32 7.65
C GLU A 37 -3.00 -9.51 6.58
N LYS A 38 -3.64 -9.25 5.45
CA LYS A 38 -3.06 -8.43 4.36
C LYS A 38 -2.76 -6.99 4.80
N VAL A 39 -3.65 -6.41 5.61
CA VAL A 39 -3.43 -5.07 6.20
C VAL A 39 -2.27 -5.13 7.18
N PHE A 40 -2.20 -6.17 8.02
CA PHE A 40 -1.07 -6.39 8.93
C PHE A 40 0.26 -6.46 8.18
N ASP A 41 0.35 -7.26 7.11
CA ASP A 41 1.57 -7.41 6.31
C ASP A 41 2.03 -6.06 5.73
N LYS A 42 1.09 -5.24 5.25
CA LYS A 42 1.39 -3.89 4.73
C LYS A 42 1.88 -2.97 5.84
N CYS A 43 1.22 -2.95 6.99
CA CYS A 43 1.65 -2.17 8.14
C CYS A 43 3.04 -2.62 8.60
N TYR A 44 3.25 -3.91 8.79
CA TYR A 44 4.54 -4.45 9.23
C TYR A 44 5.66 -4.18 8.23
N SER A 45 5.38 -4.24 6.93
CA SER A 45 6.38 -3.96 5.89
C SER A 45 6.95 -2.54 5.99
N LEU A 46 6.15 -1.58 6.46
CA LEU A 46 6.54 -0.18 6.61
C LEU A 46 7.00 0.18 8.02
N LEU A 47 6.30 -0.30 9.04
CA LEU A 47 6.53 0.08 10.44
C LEU A 47 7.66 -0.72 11.10
N LYS A 48 7.91 -1.94 10.64
CA LYS A 48 8.93 -2.88 11.15
C LYS A 48 8.79 -3.22 12.65
N ASP A 49 7.60 -2.99 13.19
CA ASP A 49 7.22 -3.29 14.56
C ASP A 49 5.92 -4.10 14.54
N LYS A 50 5.97 -5.31 15.08
CA LYS A 50 4.84 -6.25 15.05
C LYS A 50 3.68 -5.79 15.93
N THR A 51 3.99 -5.28 17.11
CA THR A 51 2.98 -4.79 18.06
C THR A 51 2.27 -3.57 17.48
N LEU A 52 3.05 -2.61 17.01
CA LEU A 52 2.52 -1.42 16.36
C LEU A 52 1.70 -1.75 15.10
N ALA A 53 2.15 -2.72 14.29
CA ALA A 53 1.39 -3.15 13.12
C ALA A 53 0.03 -3.76 13.50
N GLN A 54 -0.06 -4.50 14.63
CA GLN A 54 -1.32 -5.04 15.13
C GLN A 54 -2.26 -3.93 15.62
N GLU A 55 -1.76 -2.93 16.32
CA GLU A 55 -2.52 -1.75 16.73
C GLU A 55 -3.06 -1.01 15.51
N PHE A 56 -2.22 -0.82 14.49
CA PHE A 56 -2.62 -0.18 13.23
C PHE A 56 -3.73 -0.93 12.49
N VAL A 57 -3.72 -2.26 12.49
CA VAL A 57 -4.83 -3.05 11.91
C VAL A 57 -6.15 -2.66 12.56
N GLN A 58 -6.21 -2.58 13.88
CA GLN A 58 -7.42 -2.22 14.61
C GLN A 58 -7.87 -0.80 14.27
N ASP A 59 -6.96 0.18 14.36
CA ASP A 59 -7.26 1.58 14.05
C ASP A 59 -7.72 1.79 12.60
N ILE A 60 -7.08 1.09 11.66
CA ILE A 60 -7.45 1.16 10.24
C ILE A 60 -8.85 0.61 10.03
N PHE A 61 -9.19 -0.53 10.62
CA PHE A 61 -10.53 -1.10 10.45
C PHE A 61 -11.61 -0.27 11.15
N CYS A 62 -11.33 0.39 12.28
CA CYS A 62 -12.23 1.38 12.87
C CYS A 62 -12.50 2.53 11.88
N LYS A 63 -11.44 3.15 11.31
CA LYS A 63 -11.58 4.22 10.31
C LYS A 63 -12.30 3.76 9.04
N VAL A 64 -12.03 2.53 8.60
CA VAL A 64 -12.71 1.92 7.45
C VAL A 64 -14.21 1.77 7.72
N PHE A 65 -14.57 1.30 8.91
CA PHE A 65 -15.97 1.16 9.32
C PHE A 65 -16.70 2.49 9.36
N GLU A 66 -16.09 3.50 9.98
CA GLU A 66 -16.65 4.87 10.06
C GLU A 66 -16.85 5.48 8.67
N ARG A 67 -15.91 5.23 7.76
CA ARG A 67 -15.90 5.80 6.40
C ARG A 67 -16.51 4.89 5.35
N LEU A 68 -17.07 3.75 5.74
CA LEU A 68 -17.66 2.80 4.78
C LEU A 68 -18.82 3.42 3.98
N ALA A 69 -19.54 4.36 4.58
CA ALA A 69 -20.58 5.14 3.89
C ALA A 69 -20.04 5.92 2.70
N ASP A 70 -18.80 6.42 2.79
CA ASP A 70 -18.13 7.22 1.75
C ASP A 70 -17.58 6.37 0.58
N PHE A 71 -17.49 5.05 0.76
CA PHE A 71 -17.02 4.16 -0.29
C PHE A 71 -18.01 4.11 -1.45
N ARG A 72 -17.69 4.73 -2.59
CA ARG A 72 -18.59 4.86 -3.75
C ARG A 72 -18.57 3.67 -4.71
N GLY A 73 -17.67 2.69 -4.51
CA GLY A 73 -17.53 1.54 -5.40
C GLY A 73 -16.87 1.86 -6.75
N GLU A 74 -16.19 2.99 -6.86
CA GLU A 74 -15.42 3.42 -8.04
C GLU A 74 -14.13 2.59 -8.23
N SER A 75 -13.73 1.84 -7.19
CA SER A 75 -12.64 0.87 -7.21
C SER A 75 -13.04 -0.38 -6.46
N ASN A 76 -12.16 -1.39 -6.47
CA ASN A 76 -12.30 -2.53 -5.57
C ASN A 76 -12.14 -2.08 -4.12
N PHE A 77 -12.84 -2.74 -3.20
CA PHE A 77 -12.73 -2.46 -1.77
C PHE A 77 -11.29 -2.59 -1.26
N SER A 78 -10.54 -3.59 -1.74
CA SER A 78 -9.13 -3.77 -1.40
C SER A 78 -8.28 -2.56 -1.77
N THR A 79 -8.48 -1.98 -2.96
CA THR A 79 -7.79 -0.78 -3.42
C THR A 79 -8.02 0.40 -2.47
N TRP A 80 -9.28 0.63 -2.10
CA TRP A 80 -9.66 1.70 -1.18
C TRP A 80 -9.10 1.47 0.24
N LEU A 81 -9.21 0.25 0.75
CA LEU A 81 -8.66 -0.16 2.04
C LEU A 81 -7.13 0.03 2.10
N TYR A 82 -6.42 -0.42 1.06
CA TYR A 82 -4.97 -0.31 1.02
C TYR A 82 -4.50 1.14 0.94
N ALA A 83 -5.21 2.00 0.21
CA ALA A 83 -4.93 3.44 0.21
C ALA A 83 -5.04 4.04 1.62
N ILE A 84 -6.07 3.67 2.40
CA ILE A 84 -6.22 4.08 3.81
C ILE A 84 -5.06 3.52 4.65
N THR A 85 -4.70 2.25 4.46
CA THR A 85 -3.61 1.59 5.19
C THR A 85 -2.28 2.32 5.00
N TYR A 86 -1.88 2.53 3.75
CA TYR A 86 -0.62 3.21 3.43
C TYR A 86 -0.60 4.65 3.94
N ASN A 87 -1.69 5.39 3.76
CA ASN A 87 -1.78 6.76 4.26
C ASN A 87 -1.56 6.82 5.78
N ASN A 88 -2.21 5.95 6.56
CA ASN A 88 -2.05 5.92 8.01
C ASN A 88 -0.61 5.61 8.42
N CYS A 89 0.02 4.60 7.80
CA CYS A 89 1.41 4.26 8.08
C CYS A 89 2.36 5.41 7.75
N ILE A 90 2.20 6.04 6.59
CA ILE A 90 3.06 7.15 6.16
C ILE A 90 2.86 8.39 7.05
N GLU A 91 1.63 8.75 7.40
CA GLU A 91 1.37 9.86 8.33
C GLU A 91 2.04 9.62 9.68
N TYR A 92 1.97 8.40 10.22
CA TYR A 92 2.67 8.04 11.45
C TYR A 92 4.18 8.19 11.30
N LEU A 93 4.76 7.66 10.22
CA LEU A 93 6.19 7.74 9.98
C LEU A 93 6.68 9.18 9.81
N ARG A 94 5.89 10.05 9.20
CA ARG A 94 6.18 11.51 9.09
C ARG A 94 6.17 12.21 10.44
N THR A 95 5.24 11.86 11.31
CA THR A 95 5.04 12.57 12.61
C THR A 95 5.94 12.06 13.73
N LYS A 96 6.16 10.74 13.81
CA LYS A 96 6.84 10.10 14.94
C LYS A 96 8.34 9.88 14.72
N LYS A 97 8.78 9.77 13.47
CA LYS A 97 10.20 9.67 13.15
C LYS A 97 10.65 10.95 12.44
N LYS A 98 11.49 11.76 13.11
CA LYS A 98 12.56 12.46 12.39
C LYS A 98 13.44 11.37 11.79
N MET A 99 13.00 10.84 10.66
CA MET A 99 13.64 9.67 10.06
C MET A 99 14.99 10.10 9.51
N ASN A 100 16.05 9.43 9.95
CA ASN A 100 17.38 9.46 9.32
C ASN A 100 17.37 8.72 7.97
N TYR A 101 16.28 8.85 7.19
CA TYR A 101 16.31 8.48 5.80
C TYR A 101 16.76 9.71 4.99
N PRO A 102 17.50 9.52 3.91
CA PRO A 102 17.83 10.61 3.01
C PRO A 102 16.55 11.37 2.69
N ASP A 103 16.62 12.71 2.75
CA ASP A 103 15.45 13.53 2.46
C ASP A 103 14.79 13.06 1.18
N TRP A 104 13.47 12.82 1.23
CA TRP A 104 12.66 12.46 0.06
C TRP A 104 12.91 13.39 -1.14
N ASN A 105 13.29 14.63 -0.85
CA ASN A 105 13.64 15.65 -1.83
C ASN A 105 15.16 15.78 -2.05
N SER A 106 16.01 15.07 -1.29
CA SER A 106 17.43 15.13 -1.55
C SER A 106 17.68 14.56 -2.95
N GLN A 107 18.00 15.48 -3.84
CA GLN A 107 18.52 15.25 -5.17
C GLN A 107 19.92 14.60 -5.02
N HIS A 108 19.97 13.34 -4.66
CA HIS A 108 21.05 12.54 -5.15
C HIS A 108 20.71 12.40 -6.63
N GLU A 109 21.41 13.16 -7.46
CA GLU A 109 21.43 12.99 -8.90
C GLU A 109 21.78 11.52 -9.14
N LEU A 110 20.73 10.72 -9.35
CA LEU A 110 20.94 9.39 -9.86
C LEU A 110 21.58 9.58 -11.24
N PRO A 111 22.65 8.89 -11.57
CA PRO A 111 23.26 9.01 -12.88
C PRO A 111 22.16 8.87 -13.94
N ASP A 112 22.16 9.77 -14.94
CA ASP A 112 21.16 9.80 -16.02
C ASP A 112 21.17 8.53 -16.89
N VAL A 113 22.04 7.58 -16.61
CA VAL A 113 22.20 6.33 -17.35
C VAL A 113 21.72 5.16 -16.49
N ILE A 114 20.43 5.06 -16.32
CA ILE A 114 19.84 3.80 -15.90
C ILE A 114 19.42 3.08 -17.18
N ASP A 115 20.34 2.32 -17.78
CA ASP A 115 19.94 1.26 -18.69
C ASP A 115 18.87 0.43 -18.01
N GLU A 116 17.75 0.21 -18.68
CA GLU A 116 16.63 -0.57 -18.15
C GLU A 116 17.21 -1.89 -17.64
N LEU A 117 16.94 -2.21 -16.37
CA LEU A 117 17.24 -3.53 -15.85
C LEU A 117 16.56 -4.54 -16.77
N ASN A 118 17.32 -5.48 -17.30
CA ASN A 118 16.74 -6.53 -18.10
C ASN A 118 15.77 -7.33 -17.20
N GLU A 119 14.49 -7.31 -17.51
CA GLU A 119 13.44 -7.97 -16.71
C GLU A 119 13.74 -9.45 -16.44
N LYS A 120 14.47 -10.11 -17.37
CA LYS A 120 14.88 -11.51 -17.24
C LYS A 120 15.96 -11.75 -16.19
N GLU A 121 16.68 -10.72 -15.76
CA GLU A 121 17.77 -10.81 -14.78
C GLU A 121 17.33 -10.40 -13.37
N ILE A 122 16.11 -9.91 -13.21
CA ILE A 122 15.60 -9.48 -11.92
C ILE A 122 15.16 -10.69 -11.09
N ASN A 123 15.89 -10.92 -9.99
CA ASN A 123 15.48 -11.89 -8.98
C ASN A 123 14.55 -11.22 -7.98
N SER A 124 13.34 -11.76 -7.81
CA SER A 124 12.30 -11.19 -6.94
C SER A 124 12.73 -11.11 -5.47
N GLU A 125 13.47 -12.09 -4.99
CA GLU A 125 13.95 -12.11 -3.59
C GLU A 125 14.98 -11.00 -3.35
N ARG A 126 15.89 -10.78 -4.32
CA ARG A 126 16.87 -9.68 -4.29
C ARG A 126 16.18 -8.32 -4.35
N LEU A 127 15.16 -8.20 -5.22
CA LEU A 127 14.36 -6.97 -5.33
C LEU A 127 13.68 -6.64 -4.00
N MET A 128 13.08 -7.62 -3.34
CA MET A 128 12.46 -7.41 -2.02
C MET A 128 13.47 -6.94 -0.96
N LYS A 129 14.71 -7.43 -1.00
CA LYS A 129 15.78 -6.92 -0.13
C LYS A 129 16.13 -5.46 -0.43
N ILE A 130 16.23 -5.07 -1.69
CA ILE A 130 16.50 -3.67 -2.07
C ILE A 130 15.39 -2.73 -1.57
N LEU A 131 14.12 -3.15 -1.60
CA LEU A 131 13.02 -2.35 -1.07
C LEU A 131 13.13 -2.04 0.43
N GLU A 132 14.00 -2.73 1.17
CA GLU A 132 14.26 -2.41 2.58
C GLU A 132 15.24 -1.23 2.76
N PHE A 133 15.99 -0.87 1.73
CA PHE A 133 16.97 0.21 1.77
C PHE A 133 16.45 1.55 1.27
N ILE A 134 15.28 1.57 0.64
CA ILE A 134 14.67 2.81 0.13
C ILE A 134 13.76 3.46 1.20
N HIS A 135 13.46 4.73 0.99
CA HIS A 135 12.57 5.46 1.88
C HIS A 135 11.19 4.79 1.97
N PRO A 136 10.57 4.66 3.17
CA PRO A 136 9.27 4.01 3.33
C PRO A 136 8.16 4.57 2.44
N GLU A 137 8.18 5.88 2.14
CA GLU A 137 7.23 6.47 1.20
C GLU A 137 7.44 5.99 -0.24
N GLU A 138 8.71 5.81 -0.66
CA GLU A 138 9.04 5.24 -1.97
C GLU A 138 8.58 3.78 -2.04
N LYS A 139 8.88 3.01 -0.98
CA LYS A 139 8.42 1.63 -0.85
C LYS A 139 6.89 1.53 -0.92
N ALA A 140 6.17 2.35 -0.15
CA ALA A 140 4.72 2.40 -0.17
C ALA A 140 4.19 2.72 -1.57
N LEU A 141 4.76 3.73 -2.23
CA LEU A 141 4.37 4.17 -3.56
C LEU A 141 4.55 3.07 -4.62
N LEU A 142 5.70 2.40 -4.62
CA LEU A 142 5.98 1.29 -5.53
C LEU A 142 5.07 0.10 -5.25
N THR A 143 4.86 -0.25 -3.98
CA THR A 143 4.00 -1.37 -3.61
C THR A 143 2.54 -1.10 -4.00
N MET A 144 2.02 0.10 -3.71
CA MET A 144 0.66 0.49 -4.13
C MET A 144 0.48 0.34 -5.63
N HIS A 145 1.43 0.86 -6.43
CA HIS A 145 1.27 0.91 -7.88
C HIS A 145 1.51 -0.44 -8.55
N TYR A 146 2.64 -1.11 -8.26
CA TYR A 146 3.09 -2.29 -8.99
C TYR A 146 2.62 -3.62 -8.38
N ILE A 147 2.40 -3.69 -7.08
CA ILE A 147 2.00 -4.93 -6.41
C ILE A 147 0.49 -4.95 -6.17
N ASP A 148 -0.05 -3.86 -5.63
CA ASP A 148 -1.47 -3.77 -5.27
C ASP A 148 -2.34 -3.26 -6.42
N ASN A 149 -1.74 -2.85 -7.56
CA ASN A 149 -2.43 -2.30 -8.73
C ASN A 149 -3.37 -1.14 -8.39
N VAL A 150 -2.97 -0.29 -7.42
CA VAL A 150 -3.74 0.90 -7.03
C VAL A 150 -3.61 1.96 -8.13
N PRO A 151 -4.73 2.44 -8.71
CA PRO A 151 -4.68 3.49 -9.71
C PRO A 151 -4.05 4.78 -9.18
N ILE A 152 -3.33 5.50 -10.04
CA ILE A 152 -2.64 6.76 -9.67
C ILE A 152 -3.58 7.75 -8.97
N ALA A 153 -4.82 7.88 -9.43
CA ALA A 153 -5.82 8.75 -8.80
C ALA A 153 -6.07 8.45 -7.31
N TYR A 154 -6.06 7.17 -6.92
CA TYR A 154 -6.19 6.78 -5.51
C TYR A 154 -4.89 7.00 -4.73
N ILE A 155 -3.73 6.79 -5.36
CA ILE A 155 -2.42 7.08 -4.75
C ILE A 155 -2.29 8.57 -4.45
N GLN A 156 -2.67 9.45 -5.37
CA GLN A 156 -2.69 10.90 -5.17
C GLN A 156 -3.48 11.28 -3.92
N THR A 157 -4.71 10.76 -3.83
CA THR A 157 -5.61 11.02 -2.70
C THR A 157 -5.03 10.49 -1.39
N ALA A 158 -4.49 9.26 -1.42
CA ALA A 158 -3.90 8.63 -0.23
C ALA A 158 -2.69 9.40 0.29
N LEU A 159 -1.79 9.82 -0.60
CA LEU A 159 -0.55 10.50 -0.22
C LEU A 159 -0.67 12.04 -0.20
N LYS A 160 -1.84 12.59 -0.57
CA LYS A 160 -2.13 14.04 -0.63
C LYS A 160 -1.15 14.79 -1.54
N ILE A 161 -0.88 14.24 -2.72
CA ILE A 161 0.03 14.82 -3.73
C ILE A 161 -0.66 14.92 -5.09
N SER A 162 -0.14 15.77 -5.99
CA SER A 162 -0.68 15.91 -7.35
C SER A 162 -0.34 14.71 -8.23
N GLU A 163 -1.04 14.57 -9.36
CA GLU A 163 -0.78 13.50 -10.34
C GLU A 163 0.64 13.57 -10.89
N SER A 164 1.09 14.76 -11.26
CA SER A 164 2.44 14.97 -11.75
C SER A 164 3.50 14.61 -10.71
N ALA A 165 3.27 14.99 -9.44
CA ALA A 165 4.15 14.63 -8.34
C ALA A 165 4.16 13.11 -8.11
N THR A 166 3.00 12.44 -8.22
CA THR A 166 2.91 10.98 -8.08
C THR A 166 3.73 10.28 -9.17
N LYS A 167 3.54 10.66 -10.43
CA LYS A 167 4.27 10.08 -11.57
C LYS A 167 5.78 10.31 -11.45
N MET A 168 6.19 11.53 -11.07
CA MET A 168 7.60 11.87 -10.88
C MET A 168 8.23 11.07 -9.73
N ARG A 169 7.52 10.94 -8.61
CA ARG A 169 7.99 10.17 -7.46
C ARG A 169 8.07 8.67 -7.76
N LEU A 170 7.10 8.12 -8.52
CA LEU A 170 7.16 6.74 -9.00
C LEU A 170 8.39 6.50 -9.87
N LYS A 171 8.67 7.41 -10.82
CA LYS A 171 9.87 7.33 -11.66
C LYS A 171 11.13 7.32 -10.80
N ARG A 172 11.30 8.30 -9.92
CA ARG A 172 12.49 8.41 -9.05
C ARG A 172 12.67 7.19 -8.13
N ALA A 173 11.58 6.69 -7.55
CA ALA A 173 11.62 5.50 -6.70
C ALA A 173 12.07 4.25 -7.48
N ARG A 174 11.54 4.09 -8.71
CA ARG A 174 11.96 3.00 -9.61
C ARG A 174 13.42 3.13 -9.99
N ASP A 175 13.87 4.32 -10.36
CA ASP A 175 15.23 4.61 -10.75
C ASP A 175 16.21 4.32 -9.58
N ARG A 176 15.83 4.69 -8.36
CA ARG A 176 16.61 4.36 -7.14
C ARG A 176 16.71 2.87 -6.88
N VAL A 177 15.60 2.14 -7.02
CA VAL A 177 15.61 0.68 -6.88
C VAL A 177 16.52 0.04 -7.92
N ALA A 178 16.45 0.48 -9.18
CA ALA A 178 17.30 -0.02 -10.25
C ALA A 178 18.77 0.25 -9.98
N PHE A 179 19.11 1.46 -9.53
CA PHE A 179 20.47 1.83 -9.14
C PHE A 179 21.00 0.93 -8.01
N LEU A 180 20.25 0.83 -6.91
CA LEU A 180 20.65 0.00 -5.77
C LEU A 180 20.77 -1.48 -6.14
N TYR A 181 19.89 -1.97 -7.02
CA TYR A 181 19.95 -3.35 -7.47
C TYR A 181 21.25 -3.63 -8.26
N LYS A 182 21.64 -2.74 -9.18
CA LYS A 182 22.90 -2.83 -9.92
C LYS A 182 24.10 -2.77 -8.98
N GLU A 183 24.12 -1.81 -8.06
CA GLU A 183 25.19 -1.66 -7.08
C GLU A 183 25.39 -2.91 -6.21
N HIS A 184 24.32 -3.57 -5.79
CA HIS A 184 24.40 -4.71 -4.87
C HIS A 184 24.59 -6.06 -5.57
N TYR A 185 24.16 -6.20 -6.81
CA TYR A 185 24.05 -7.52 -7.45
C TYR A 185 24.67 -7.62 -8.84
N ASN A 186 25.00 -6.52 -9.51
CA ASN A 186 25.56 -6.51 -10.87
C ASN A 186 26.97 -5.90 -10.95
N GLN A 187 27.70 -5.81 -9.83
CA GLN A 187 29.13 -5.51 -9.84
C GLN A 187 29.90 -6.77 -10.22
N GLY A 188 29.92 -7.09 -11.52
CA GLY A 188 30.64 -8.21 -12.08
C GLY A 188 30.95 -7.96 -13.55
#